data_0d3114c36faade7e145476e2db891a15
#
_entry.id   0d3114c36faade7e145476e2db891a15
#
_cell.length_a   1.000
_cell.length_b   1.000
_cell.length_c   1.000
_cell.angle_alpha   90.00
_cell.angle_beta   90.00
_cell.angle_gamma   90.00
#
_symmetry.space_group_name_H-M   'P 1'
#
loop_
_entity.id
_entity.type
_entity.pdbx_description
1 polymer ?
#
loop_
_entity_poly.entity_id
_entity_poly.type
_entity_poly.pdbx_seq_one_letter_code
_entity_poly.pdbx_strand_id
1 'polypeptide(L)'
;MTPTAAPPRESDAPSLRTIAVATAVALVVALVLLLTVILPAEYGIDPIGTGRALGLSALAETGQGAISPADGDHVTDAAKFVLGPFEWVEYKYRLEEGAGMLFAWQATDTVRYDFHGEPDAGPEYAESFESQDGSERRGTFTAPFSGIHGWYWQNRTTHEVTVTIKTAGFYTATHEFFDGGMSTRTIGEE
;
A
#
# COMPACT_ATOMS: atom_id res chain seq x y z
N MET A 1 73.23 -23.08 40.30
CA MET A 1 72.66 -21.94 39.59
C MET A 1 71.15 -22.07 39.63
N THR A 2 70.53 -21.31 40.51
CA THR A 2 69.04 -21.30 40.70
C THR A 2 68.44 -20.22 39.76
N PRO A 3 67.46 -20.52 38.97
CA PRO A 3 66.83 -19.51 38.09
C PRO A 3 65.97 -18.56 38.94
N THR A 4 66.29 -17.28 38.87
CA THR A 4 65.51 -16.20 39.48
C THR A 4 64.19 -16.11 38.76
N ALA A 5 63.03 -16.31 39.44
CA ALA A 5 61.68 -16.14 38.91
C ALA A 5 61.45 -14.65 38.60
N ALA A 6 60.95 -14.35 37.42
CA ALA A 6 60.58 -13.01 37.04
C ALA A 6 59.40 -12.51 37.93
N PRO A 7 59.39 -11.22 38.30
CA PRO A 7 58.28 -10.67 39.09
C PRO A 7 56.95 -10.78 38.33
N PRO A 8 55.84 -10.97 39.05
CA PRO A 8 54.51 -10.99 38.43
C PRO A 8 54.25 -9.64 37.75
N ARG A 9 53.74 -9.67 36.48
CA ARG A 9 53.27 -8.47 35.77
C ARG A 9 52.15 -7.87 36.57
N GLU A 10 52.29 -6.59 36.95
CA GLU A 10 51.16 -5.81 37.46
C GLU A 10 50.02 -5.91 36.44
N SER A 11 48.83 -6.26 36.93
CA SER A 11 47.66 -6.33 36.10
C SER A 11 47.32 -4.90 35.63
N ASP A 12 47.35 -4.67 34.30
CA ASP A 12 46.90 -3.42 33.66
C ASP A 12 45.34 -3.26 33.79
N ALA A 13 44.87 -3.27 35.03
CA ALA A 13 43.43 -3.02 35.29
C ALA A 13 43.12 -1.53 35.05
N PRO A 14 42.11 -1.23 34.24
CA PRO A 14 41.74 0.15 33.93
C PRO A 14 41.36 0.90 35.22
N SER A 15 41.75 2.17 35.33
CA SER A 15 41.39 3.00 36.46
C SER A 15 39.89 3.21 36.58
N LEU A 16 39.35 3.39 37.80
CA LEU A 16 37.92 3.69 38.01
C LEU A 16 37.46 4.91 37.19
N ARG A 17 38.32 5.90 36.99
CA ARG A 17 38.05 7.06 36.15
C ARG A 17 37.88 6.66 34.68
N THR A 18 38.75 5.78 34.19
CA THR A 18 38.65 5.27 32.79
C THR A 18 37.37 4.50 32.59
N ILE A 19 36.99 3.64 33.55
CA ILE A 19 35.75 2.87 33.52
C ILE A 19 34.55 3.83 33.52
N ALA A 20 34.54 4.81 34.43
CA ALA A 20 33.45 5.78 34.55
C ALA A 20 33.27 6.61 33.27
N VAL A 21 34.37 7.10 32.67
CA VAL A 21 34.32 7.84 31.39
C VAL A 21 33.85 6.95 30.28
N ALA A 22 34.33 5.73 30.13
CA ALA A 22 33.90 4.80 29.11
C ALA A 22 32.38 4.47 29.23
N THR A 23 31.91 4.26 30.47
CA THR A 23 30.50 4.02 30.74
C THR A 23 29.65 5.23 30.36
N ALA A 24 30.09 6.44 30.73
CA ALA A 24 29.37 7.67 30.38
C ALA A 24 29.27 7.86 28.84
N VAL A 25 30.36 7.63 28.11
CA VAL A 25 30.40 7.68 26.65
C VAL A 25 29.47 6.63 26.07
N ALA A 26 29.50 5.39 26.56
CA ALA A 26 28.62 4.32 26.08
C ALA A 26 27.12 4.65 26.28
N LEU A 27 26.76 5.24 27.42
CA LEU A 27 25.39 5.68 27.71
C LEU A 27 24.95 6.80 26.76
N VAL A 28 25.79 7.76 26.46
CA VAL A 28 25.51 8.82 25.50
C VAL A 28 25.25 8.24 24.09
N VAL A 29 26.14 7.34 23.65
CA VAL A 29 25.99 6.66 22.35
C VAL A 29 24.71 5.84 22.30
N ALA A 30 24.41 5.08 23.37
CA ALA A 30 23.17 4.30 23.44
C ALA A 30 21.91 5.19 23.39
N LEU A 31 21.93 6.33 24.08
CA LEU A 31 20.82 7.29 24.05
C LEU A 31 20.65 7.91 22.66
N VAL A 32 21.73 8.28 22.00
CA VAL A 32 21.70 8.78 20.62
C VAL A 32 21.08 7.74 19.68
N LEU A 33 21.55 6.49 19.72
CA LEU A 33 21.01 5.41 18.89
C LEU A 33 19.54 5.11 19.21
N LEU A 34 19.16 5.15 20.48
CA LEU A 34 17.77 4.98 20.90
C LEU A 34 16.87 6.04 20.25
N LEU A 35 17.24 7.32 20.35
CA LEU A 35 16.41 8.43 19.85
C LEU A 35 16.42 8.55 18.32
N THR A 36 17.56 8.22 17.67
CA THR A 36 17.72 8.45 16.22
C THR A 36 17.37 7.24 15.36
N VAL A 37 17.45 6.03 15.89
CA VAL A 37 17.28 4.79 15.13
C VAL A 37 16.19 3.91 15.73
N ILE A 38 16.33 3.52 17.01
CA ILE A 38 15.47 2.49 17.60
C ILE A 38 14.04 2.99 17.76
N LEU A 39 13.81 4.15 18.35
CA LEU A 39 12.46 4.70 18.51
C LEU A 39 11.75 4.92 17.17
N PRO A 40 12.40 5.52 16.15
CA PRO A 40 11.78 5.63 14.84
C PRO A 40 11.49 4.30 14.15
N ALA A 41 12.42 3.34 14.23
CA ALA A 41 12.31 2.07 13.50
C ALA A 41 11.33 1.08 14.14
N GLU A 42 11.28 1.04 15.49
CA GLU A 42 10.49 0.03 16.22
C GLU A 42 9.14 0.57 16.69
N TYR A 43 9.06 1.86 16.98
CA TYR A 43 7.88 2.47 17.62
C TYR A 43 7.26 3.61 16.80
N GLY A 44 7.84 3.99 15.67
CA GLY A 44 7.37 5.14 14.87
C GLY A 44 7.52 6.50 15.58
N ILE A 45 8.21 6.55 16.72
CA ILE A 45 8.44 7.76 17.51
C ILE A 45 9.68 8.48 16.99
N ASP A 46 9.51 9.58 16.30
CA ASP A 46 10.62 10.33 15.66
C ASP A 46 10.70 11.78 16.20
N PRO A 47 11.26 11.96 17.41
CA PRO A 47 11.26 13.26 18.10
C PRO A 47 12.11 14.34 17.42
N ILE A 48 13.08 13.94 16.60
CA ILE A 48 14.04 14.85 15.94
C ILE A 48 14.04 14.74 14.42
N GLY A 49 13.11 13.96 13.81
CA GLY A 49 12.93 13.85 12.37
C GLY A 49 13.94 12.95 11.64
N THR A 50 14.84 12.28 12.37
CA THR A 50 15.85 11.39 11.77
C THR A 50 15.25 10.12 11.18
N GLY A 51 14.19 9.60 11.78
CA GLY A 51 13.47 8.42 11.30
C GLY A 51 12.90 8.62 9.91
N ARG A 52 12.23 9.76 9.68
CA ARG A 52 11.72 10.14 8.34
C ARG A 52 12.84 10.38 7.35
N ALA A 53 13.90 11.11 7.77
CA ALA A 53 15.03 11.42 6.89
C ALA A 53 15.79 10.17 6.41
N LEU A 54 15.80 9.10 7.22
CA LEU A 54 16.45 7.82 6.93
C LEU A 54 15.49 6.72 6.43
N GLY A 55 14.19 7.02 6.32
CA GLY A 55 13.17 6.03 5.93
C GLY A 55 12.86 4.98 7.00
N LEU A 56 13.31 5.17 8.25
CA LEU A 56 13.15 4.18 9.32
C LEU A 56 11.73 4.12 9.88
N SER A 57 10.96 5.20 9.80
CA SER A 57 9.58 5.22 10.28
C SER A 57 8.68 4.22 9.56
N ALA A 58 8.98 3.91 8.29
CA ALA A 58 8.26 2.89 7.53
C ALA A 58 8.45 1.46 8.09
N LEU A 59 9.51 1.21 8.87
CA LEU A 59 9.74 -0.11 9.50
C LEU A 59 8.81 -0.34 10.71
N ALA A 60 8.46 0.72 11.43
CA ALA A 60 7.52 0.64 12.55
C ALA A 60 6.07 0.34 12.08
N GLU A 61 5.74 0.69 10.84
CA GLU A 61 4.41 0.47 10.27
C GLU A 61 4.19 -0.97 9.82
N THR A 62 5.25 -1.76 9.63
CA THR A 62 5.17 -3.13 9.09
C THR A 62 4.49 -4.16 10.01
N GLY A 63 4.18 -3.80 11.25
CA GLY A 63 3.44 -4.68 12.19
C GLY A 63 2.03 -4.20 12.54
N GLN A 64 1.70 -2.92 12.29
CA GLN A 64 0.41 -2.32 12.67
C GLN A 64 -0.58 -2.25 11.50
N GLY A 65 -0.15 -2.54 10.27
CA GLY A 65 -0.97 -2.45 9.06
C GLY A 65 -1.66 -3.76 8.62
N ALA A 66 -1.62 -4.82 9.44
CA ALA A 66 -2.28 -6.09 9.08
C ALA A 66 -3.82 -5.99 9.13
N ILE A 67 -4.35 -5.02 9.87
CA ILE A 67 -5.77 -4.68 9.91
C ILE A 67 -5.88 -3.17 9.70
N SER A 68 -6.48 -2.77 8.57
CA SER A 68 -6.88 -1.39 8.32
C SER A 68 -8.38 -1.29 8.53
N PRO A 69 -8.85 -0.65 9.61
CA PRO A 69 -10.27 -0.35 9.76
C PRO A 69 -10.74 0.50 8.57
N ALA A 70 -11.90 0.20 8.04
CA ALA A 70 -12.55 1.00 7.01
C ALA A 70 -13.91 1.47 7.53
N ASP A 71 -14.27 2.70 7.19
CA ASP A 71 -15.60 3.23 7.46
C ASP A 71 -16.58 2.75 6.39
N GLY A 72 -17.85 2.55 6.80
CA GLY A 72 -18.92 2.11 5.91
C GLY A 72 -19.17 0.59 5.89
N ASP A 73 -20.21 0.20 5.17
CA ASP A 73 -20.63 -1.19 5.06
C ASP A 73 -19.76 -1.97 4.07
N HIS A 74 -19.44 -3.20 4.44
CA HIS A 74 -18.83 -4.15 3.51
C HIS A 74 -19.89 -4.65 2.52
N VAL A 75 -19.66 -4.42 1.25
CA VAL A 75 -20.57 -4.75 0.17
C VAL A 75 -19.91 -5.64 -0.89
N THR A 76 -20.73 -6.32 -1.69
CA THR A 76 -20.29 -7.13 -2.82
C THR A 76 -21.00 -6.68 -4.09
N ASP A 77 -20.30 -6.79 -5.22
CA ASP A 77 -20.86 -6.53 -6.53
C ASP A 77 -20.43 -7.58 -7.55
N ALA A 78 -21.27 -7.77 -8.56
CA ALA A 78 -20.96 -8.60 -9.72
C ALA A 78 -21.60 -7.99 -10.97
N ALA A 79 -20.78 -7.78 -12.00
CA ALA A 79 -21.23 -7.26 -13.27
C ALA A 79 -20.75 -8.12 -14.44
N LYS A 80 -21.48 -8.07 -15.55
CA LYS A 80 -21.19 -8.77 -16.79
C LYS A 80 -21.42 -7.83 -17.96
N PHE A 81 -20.42 -7.68 -18.82
CA PHE A 81 -20.44 -6.86 -20.01
C PHE A 81 -20.20 -7.73 -21.25
N VAL A 82 -21.00 -7.52 -22.27
CA VAL A 82 -20.84 -8.16 -23.57
C VAL A 82 -20.40 -7.08 -24.55
N LEU A 83 -19.16 -7.17 -25.01
CA LEU A 83 -18.52 -6.18 -25.88
C LEU A 83 -18.46 -6.73 -27.31
N GLY A 84 -19.17 -6.10 -28.23
CA GLY A 84 -19.02 -6.33 -29.65
C GLY A 84 -17.62 -5.95 -30.16
N PRO A 85 -17.31 -6.20 -31.43
CA PRO A 85 -16.02 -5.83 -32.02
C PRO A 85 -15.73 -4.34 -31.83
N PHE A 86 -14.55 -4.02 -31.26
CA PHE A 86 -14.06 -2.67 -30.99
C PHE A 86 -14.86 -1.85 -29.97
N GLU A 87 -15.85 -2.42 -29.33
CA GLU A 87 -16.59 -1.79 -28.25
C GLU A 87 -15.78 -1.75 -26.95
N TRP A 88 -16.17 -0.86 -26.07
CA TRP A 88 -15.57 -0.66 -24.76
C TRP A 88 -16.63 -0.42 -23.68
N VAL A 89 -16.23 -0.66 -22.44
CA VAL A 89 -16.97 -0.30 -21.23
C VAL A 89 -15.97 0.16 -20.17
N GLU A 90 -16.42 1.11 -19.36
CA GLU A 90 -15.70 1.51 -18.17
C GLU A 90 -16.61 1.29 -16.96
N TYR A 91 -16.09 0.62 -15.92
CA TYR A 91 -16.84 0.30 -14.73
C TYR A 91 -16.05 0.66 -13.49
N LYS A 92 -16.55 1.61 -12.71
CA LYS A 92 -15.87 2.21 -11.57
C LYS A 92 -16.68 2.09 -10.30
N TYR A 93 -15.98 2.12 -9.19
CA TYR A 93 -16.48 2.08 -7.82
C TYR A 93 -16.14 3.38 -7.10
N ARG A 94 -17.12 3.96 -6.39
CA ARG A 94 -16.91 5.11 -5.53
C ARG A 94 -16.28 4.66 -4.22
N LEU A 95 -15.02 5.04 -3.97
CA LEU A 95 -14.22 4.69 -2.80
C LEU A 95 -13.74 5.96 -2.10
N GLU A 96 -13.73 5.92 -0.76
CA GLU A 96 -13.02 6.90 0.05
C GLU A 96 -11.53 6.56 0.12
N GLU A 97 -10.68 7.56 0.39
CA GLU A 97 -9.24 7.34 0.61
C GLU A 97 -9.01 6.30 1.70
N GLY A 98 -8.13 5.33 1.45
CA GLY A 98 -7.85 4.21 2.34
C GLY A 98 -8.84 3.06 2.29
N ALA A 99 -9.99 3.20 1.62
CA ALA A 99 -10.97 2.12 1.47
C ALA A 99 -10.41 0.97 0.64
N GLY A 100 -10.63 -0.26 1.13
CA GLY A 100 -10.14 -1.48 0.50
C GLY A 100 -11.19 -2.15 -0.39
N MET A 101 -10.74 -2.76 -1.49
CA MET A 101 -11.55 -3.57 -2.39
C MET A 101 -10.78 -4.81 -2.84
N LEU A 102 -11.39 -5.98 -2.69
CA LEU A 102 -10.98 -7.23 -3.33
C LEU A 102 -11.66 -7.32 -4.68
N PHE A 103 -10.93 -7.76 -5.71
CA PHE A 103 -11.49 -7.90 -7.06
C PHE A 103 -11.02 -9.15 -7.77
N ALA A 104 -11.85 -9.64 -8.68
CA ALA A 104 -11.49 -10.62 -9.69
C ALA A 104 -12.33 -10.38 -10.94
N TRP A 105 -11.68 -10.19 -12.09
CA TRP A 105 -12.36 -10.14 -13.37
C TRP A 105 -11.75 -11.13 -14.35
N GLN A 106 -12.57 -11.57 -15.31
CA GLN A 106 -12.17 -12.43 -16.42
C GLN A 106 -12.92 -12.07 -17.69
N ALA A 107 -12.26 -12.23 -18.82
CA ALA A 107 -12.83 -12.08 -20.15
C ALA A 107 -12.72 -13.39 -20.93
N THR A 108 -13.61 -13.60 -21.89
CA THR A 108 -13.61 -14.79 -22.77
C THR A 108 -12.48 -14.78 -23.80
N ASP A 109 -11.85 -13.61 -24.03
CA ASP A 109 -10.66 -13.44 -24.87
C ASP A 109 -9.86 -12.23 -24.32
N THR A 110 -8.68 -11.99 -24.91
CA THR A 110 -7.82 -10.85 -24.54
C THR A 110 -8.50 -9.52 -24.83
N VAL A 111 -8.50 -8.64 -23.84
CA VAL A 111 -8.97 -7.26 -23.94
C VAL A 111 -7.82 -6.31 -23.60
N ARG A 112 -7.85 -5.10 -24.15
CA ARG A 112 -7.08 -3.98 -23.62
C ARG A 112 -7.78 -3.49 -22.37
N TYR A 113 -7.05 -3.33 -21.26
CA TYR A 113 -7.61 -2.76 -20.05
C TYR A 113 -6.71 -1.70 -19.43
N ASP A 114 -7.34 -0.79 -18.70
CA ASP A 114 -6.71 0.22 -17.87
C ASP A 114 -7.44 0.29 -16.54
N PHE A 115 -6.73 0.02 -15.45
CA PHE A 115 -7.22 0.24 -14.10
C PHE A 115 -6.75 1.61 -13.63
N HIS A 116 -7.68 2.53 -13.42
CA HIS A 116 -7.37 3.92 -13.07
C HIS A 116 -8.38 4.50 -12.10
N GLY A 117 -8.04 5.66 -11.54
CA GLY A 117 -8.88 6.43 -10.62
C GLY A 117 -8.96 7.90 -11.00
N GLU A 118 -10.09 8.51 -10.68
CA GLU A 118 -10.37 9.94 -10.84
C GLU A 118 -10.70 10.52 -9.46
N PRO A 119 -9.88 11.46 -8.93
CA PRO A 119 -10.13 12.07 -7.63
C PRO A 119 -11.32 13.02 -7.68
N ASP A 120 -12.05 13.13 -6.55
CA ASP A 120 -13.18 14.09 -6.42
C ASP A 120 -12.71 15.54 -6.39
N ALA A 121 -11.49 15.79 -5.92
CA ALA A 121 -10.93 17.12 -5.74
C ALA A 121 -9.58 17.25 -6.44
N GLY A 122 -9.31 18.43 -6.99
CA GLY A 122 -8.07 18.73 -7.68
C GLY A 122 -8.29 18.98 -9.17
N PRO A 123 -7.21 19.01 -9.97
CA PRO A 123 -7.31 19.10 -11.42
C PRO A 123 -8.00 17.86 -11.99
N GLU A 124 -8.78 18.01 -13.04
CA GLU A 124 -9.37 16.89 -13.77
C GLU A 124 -8.26 16.05 -14.41
N TYR A 125 -7.95 14.90 -13.80
CA TYR A 125 -7.03 13.92 -14.35
C TYR A 125 -7.44 12.51 -13.90
N ALA A 126 -7.05 11.51 -14.68
CA ALA A 126 -7.13 10.11 -14.30
C ALA A 126 -5.72 9.59 -13.98
N GLU A 127 -5.56 8.92 -12.83
CA GLU A 127 -4.32 8.24 -12.47
C GLU A 127 -4.42 6.77 -12.84
N SER A 128 -3.61 6.33 -13.80
CA SER A 128 -3.54 4.93 -14.22
C SER A 128 -2.63 4.15 -13.29
N PHE A 129 -3.15 3.08 -12.70
CA PHE A 129 -2.41 2.17 -11.82
C PHE A 129 -1.88 0.96 -12.57
N GLU A 130 -2.60 0.48 -13.58
CA GLU A 130 -2.20 -0.64 -14.41
C GLU A 130 -2.87 -0.56 -15.80
N SER A 131 -2.08 -0.63 -16.87
CA SER A 131 -2.58 -0.53 -18.25
C SER A 131 -1.86 -1.54 -19.15
N GLN A 132 -2.58 -2.57 -19.63
CA GLN A 132 -2.02 -3.65 -20.47
C GLN A 132 -3.12 -4.45 -21.18
N ASP A 133 -2.71 -5.47 -21.96
CA ASP A 133 -3.60 -6.46 -22.55
C ASP A 133 -3.66 -7.70 -21.64
N GLY A 134 -4.84 -8.31 -21.51
CA GLY A 134 -5.04 -9.51 -20.69
C GLY A 134 -6.47 -10.04 -20.74
N SER A 135 -6.68 -11.24 -20.19
CA SER A 135 -8.00 -11.88 -20.12
C SER A 135 -8.48 -12.14 -18.69
N GLU A 136 -7.66 -11.88 -17.68
CA GLU A 136 -8.04 -11.98 -16.27
C GLU A 136 -7.14 -11.14 -15.37
N ARG A 137 -7.68 -10.71 -14.23
CA ARG A 137 -6.93 -10.11 -13.13
C ARG A 137 -7.65 -10.35 -11.81
N ARG A 138 -6.89 -10.52 -10.74
CA ARG A 138 -7.41 -10.65 -9.38
C ARG A 138 -6.43 -10.03 -8.40
N GLY A 139 -6.94 -9.45 -7.33
CA GLY A 139 -6.09 -8.79 -6.34
C GLY A 139 -6.88 -7.99 -5.32
N THR A 140 -6.15 -7.19 -4.58
CA THR A 140 -6.67 -6.19 -3.66
C THR A 140 -6.25 -4.79 -4.12
N PHE A 141 -7.11 -3.83 -3.89
CA PHE A 141 -6.85 -2.42 -4.14
C PHE A 141 -7.19 -1.62 -2.87
N THR A 142 -6.35 -0.66 -2.53
CA THR A 142 -6.63 0.35 -1.51
C THR A 142 -6.63 1.70 -2.21
N ALA A 143 -7.72 2.44 -2.10
CA ALA A 143 -7.89 3.71 -2.78
C ALA A 143 -6.88 4.76 -2.26
N PRO A 144 -6.01 5.31 -3.11
CA PRO A 144 -5.02 6.31 -2.70
C PRO A 144 -5.63 7.70 -2.46
N PHE A 145 -6.86 7.92 -2.90
CA PHE A 145 -7.65 9.15 -2.75
C PHE A 145 -9.14 8.84 -2.84
N SER A 146 -9.97 9.73 -2.29
CA SER A 146 -11.42 9.67 -2.47
C SER A 146 -11.81 10.01 -3.90
N GLY A 147 -12.57 9.13 -4.56
CA GLY A 147 -12.90 9.27 -5.96
C GLY A 147 -13.54 8.01 -6.55
N ILE A 148 -13.61 7.95 -7.88
CA ILE A 148 -14.08 6.78 -8.60
C ILE A 148 -12.89 6.02 -9.17
N HIS A 149 -12.83 4.70 -8.89
CA HIS A 149 -11.73 3.82 -9.28
C HIS A 149 -12.27 2.58 -9.98
N GLY A 150 -11.65 2.17 -11.08
CA GLY A 150 -12.15 1.01 -11.80
C GLY A 150 -11.44 0.76 -13.12
N TRP A 151 -12.08 -0.04 -13.91
CA TRP A 151 -11.51 -0.57 -15.14
C TRP A 151 -12.21 0.02 -16.36
N TYR A 152 -11.39 0.40 -17.33
CA TYR A 152 -11.74 0.49 -18.73
C TYR A 152 -11.38 -0.84 -19.39
N TRP A 153 -12.28 -1.47 -20.14
CA TRP A 153 -12.02 -2.63 -20.99
C TRP A 153 -12.43 -2.33 -22.42
N GLN A 154 -11.57 -2.67 -23.37
CA GLN A 154 -11.85 -2.56 -24.79
C GLN A 154 -11.60 -3.90 -25.48
N ASN A 155 -12.62 -4.38 -26.19
CA ASN A 155 -12.50 -5.48 -27.13
C ASN A 155 -11.82 -4.97 -28.42
N ARG A 156 -10.62 -5.46 -28.72
CA ARG A 156 -9.87 -5.12 -29.95
C ARG A 156 -9.96 -6.22 -30.98
N THR A 157 -10.81 -7.23 -30.79
CA THR A 157 -11.02 -8.36 -31.69
C THR A 157 -12.17 -8.09 -32.65
N THR A 158 -12.39 -9.00 -33.61
CA THR A 158 -13.47 -8.94 -34.59
C THR A 158 -14.69 -9.77 -34.20
N HIS A 159 -14.73 -10.31 -32.98
CA HIS A 159 -15.84 -11.09 -32.43
C HIS A 159 -16.22 -10.57 -31.04
N GLU A 160 -17.32 -11.04 -30.52
CA GLU A 160 -17.84 -10.68 -29.21
C GLU A 160 -16.94 -11.22 -28.09
N VAL A 161 -16.64 -10.38 -27.08
CA VAL A 161 -15.94 -10.73 -25.87
C VAL A 161 -16.78 -10.40 -24.65
N THR A 162 -16.96 -11.36 -23.76
CA THR A 162 -17.67 -11.14 -22.50
C THR A 162 -16.66 -10.90 -21.38
N VAL A 163 -16.82 -9.79 -20.65
CA VAL A 163 -16.07 -9.48 -19.42
C VAL A 163 -16.99 -9.67 -18.22
N THR A 164 -16.52 -10.38 -17.19
CA THR A 164 -17.20 -10.52 -15.90
C THR A 164 -16.32 -10.05 -14.78
N ILE A 165 -16.86 -9.27 -13.83
CA ILE A 165 -16.17 -8.80 -12.65
C ILE A 165 -16.95 -9.17 -11.40
N LYS A 166 -16.20 -9.48 -10.32
CA LYS A 166 -16.72 -9.63 -8.96
C LYS A 166 -15.85 -8.86 -8.01
N THR A 167 -16.46 -8.13 -7.11
CA THR A 167 -15.76 -7.35 -6.09
C THR A 167 -16.38 -7.54 -4.72
N ALA A 168 -15.58 -7.26 -3.69
CA ALA A 168 -16.03 -7.17 -2.30
C ALA A 168 -15.20 -6.06 -1.63
N GLY A 169 -15.86 -5.11 -0.96
CA GLY A 169 -15.12 -3.98 -0.39
C GLY A 169 -16.01 -2.92 0.24
N PHE A 170 -15.43 -1.75 0.43
CA PHE A 170 -16.05 -0.60 1.10
C PHE A 170 -16.31 0.53 0.10
N TYR A 171 -17.20 0.29 -0.84
CA TYR A 171 -17.61 1.25 -1.86
C TYR A 171 -19.09 1.54 -1.77
N THR A 172 -19.51 2.76 -2.14
CA THR A 172 -20.88 3.26 -1.95
C THR A 172 -21.71 3.31 -3.24
N ALA A 173 -21.04 3.31 -4.39
CA ALA A 173 -21.70 3.33 -5.69
C ALA A 173 -20.87 2.67 -6.78
N THR A 174 -21.52 2.27 -7.86
CA THR A 174 -20.89 1.89 -9.12
C THR A 174 -21.29 2.84 -10.22
N HIS A 175 -20.37 3.10 -11.14
CA HIS A 175 -20.54 3.93 -12.32
C HIS A 175 -20.17 3.11 -13.55
N GLU A 176 -21.05 3.00 -14.49
CA GLU A 176 -20.84 2.35 -15.79
C GLU A 176 -20.84 3.41 -16.88
N PHE A 177 -19.77 3.48 -17.67
CA PHE A 177 -19.64 4.36 -18.82
C PHE A 177 -19.52 3.49 -20.07
N PHE A 178 -20.24 3.85 -21.10
CA PHE A 178 -20.30 3.14 -22.38
C PHE A 178 -20.60 4.12 -23.52
N ASP A 179 -20.46 3.65 -24.75
CA ASP A 179 -20.80 4.50 -25.90
C ASP A 179 -22.30 4.85 -25.87
N GLY A 180 -22.58 6.14 -25.65
CA GLY A 180 -23.93 6.68 -25.55
C GLY A 180 -24.42 7.01 -24.16
N GLY A 181 -23.64 6.81 -23.07
CA GLY A 181 -24.09 7.23 -21.75
C GLY A 181 -23.31 6.81 -20.54
N MET A 182 -23.89 7.15 -19.40
CA MET A 182 -23.41 6.77 -18.07
C MET A 182 -24.60 6.28 -17.24
N SER A 183 -24.38 5.24 -16.46
CA SER A 183 -25.32 4.73 -15.46
C SER A 183 -24.64 4.72 -14.10
N THR A 184 -25.36 5.15 -13.05
CA THR A 184 -24.88 5.11 -11.67
C THR A 184 -25.84 4.32 -10.81
N ARG A 185 -25.31 3.44 -9.97
CA ARG A 185 -26.08 2.67 -8.99
C ARG A 185 -25.48 2.84 -7.61
N THR A 186 -26.24 3.38 -6.65
CA THR A 186 -25.90 3.41 -5.23
C THR A 186 -25.98 1.99 -4.65
N ILE A 187 -25.03 1.62 -3.81
CA ILE A 187 -24.95 0.30 -3.17
C ILE A 187 -25.12 0.49 -1.66
N GLY A 188 -25.98 -0.34 -1.03
CA GLY A 188 -26.19 -0.31 0.42
C GLY A 188 -27.43 0.45 0.91
N GLU A 189 -28.24 1.01 0.02
CA GLU A 189 -29.60 1.51 0.36
C GLU A 189 -30.62 0.43 -0.02
N GLU A 190 -30.99 -0.43 0.93
CA GLU A 190 -32.24 -1.22 0.93
C GLU A 190 -33.22 -0.68 1.98
#